data_c1fdb5d0f77ff484136b27c446017f4c
#
_entry.id   c1fdb5d0f77ff484136b27c446017f4c
#
_cell.length_a   1.000
_cell.length_b   1.000
_cell.length_c   1.000
_cell.angle_alpha   90.00
_cell.angle_beta   90.00
_cell.angle_gamma   90.00
#
_symmetry.space_group_name_H-M   'P 1'
#
loop_
_entity.id
_entity.type
_entity.pdbx_description
1 polymer ?
#
loop_
_entity_poly.entity_id
_entity_poly.type
_entity_poly.pdbx_seq_one_letter_code
_entity_poly.pdbx_strand_id
1 'polypeptide(L)'
;KTGNLDNSKLNRKVFELSYPRNFLKEISLASKEFDVEEYDMLGLIRTESFFNPIVESSKGAMGLSQLMYTTFEECATKLKLENPNITDPATNVRLGTFYYSNLVKRLNNSDILALFAYNAGPTKVRRWLKTSKVGLGLYKNLPSDLFLETIPISETRNYGRKVIQSAALYAWLYYEQNPCDIVNEMM
;
A
#
# COMPACT_ATOMS: atom_id res chain seq x y z
N LYS A 1 -26.83 -13.06 -14.22
CA LYS A 1 -26.67 -11.82 -15.03
C LYS A 1 -25.51 -11.09 -14.40
N THR A 2 -24.32 -11.26 -14.93
CA THR A 2 -23.18 -10.39 -14.68
C THR A 2 -23.61 -9.01 -15.13
N GLY A 3 -23.97 -8.14 -14.17
CA GLY A 3 -24.24 -6.76 -14.47
C GLY A 3 -22.99 -6.21 -15.16
N ASN A 4 -23.15 -5.83 -16.39
CA ASN A 4 -22.13 -5.14 -17.14
C ASN A 4 -21.76 -3.91 -16.30
N LEU A 5 -20.56 -3.90 -15.73
CA LEU A 5 -19.94 -2.72 -15.11
C LEU A 5 -19.62 -1.66 -16.18
N ASP A 6 -20.03 -1.97 -17.40
CA ASP A 6 -19.85 -1.17 -18.57
C ASP A 6 -20.70 0.09 -18.45
N ASN A 7 -20.04 1.14 -17.96
CA ASN A 7 -20.28 2.51 -18.37
C ASN A 7 -21.63 3.16 -18.13
N SER A 8 -22.42 2.77 -17.14
CA SER A 8 -23.40 3.76 -16.69
C SER A 8 -22.64 4.83 -15.87
N LYS A 9 -22.72 6.10 -16.29
CA LYS A 9 -22.14 7.25 -15.56
C LYS A 9 -22.50 7.23 -14.06
N LEU A 10 -23.61 6.61 -13.71
CA LEU A 10 -24.07 6.43 -12.33
C LEU A 10 -23.17 5.46 -11.55
N ASN A 11 -22.84 4.32 -12.13
CA ASN A 11 -21.98 3.32 -11.46
C ASN A 11 -20.57 3.88 -11.22
N ARG A 12 -19.99 4.57 -12.21
CA ARG A 12 -18.69 5.22 -12.07
C ARG A 12 -18.70 6.24 -10.92
N LYS A 13 -19.75 7.07 -10.83
CA LYS A 13 -19.88 8.08 -9.77
C LYS A 13 -19.98 7.45 -8.36
N VAL A 14 -20.64 6.30 -8.22
CA VAL A 14 -20.68 5.55 -6.96
C VAL A 14 -19.28 5.06 -6.58
N PHE A 15 -18.51 4.54 -7.54
CA PHE A 15 -17.12 4.16 -7.30
C PHE A 15 -16.25 5.35 -6.92
N GLU A 16 -16.36 6.48 -7.62
CA GLU A 16 -15.60 7.70 -7.29
C GLU A 16 -15.87 8.20 -5.86
N LEU A 17 -17.11 8.10 -5.37
CA LEU A 17 -17.45 8.42 -3.98
C LEU A 17 -16.82 7.43 -2.98
N SER A 18 -16.69 6.17 -3.37
CA SER A 18 -16.08 5.12 -2.53
C SER A 18 -14.55 5.11 -2.58
N TYR A 19 -13.97 5.76 -3.60
CA TYR A 19 -12.53 5.87 -3.84
C TYR A 19 -12.12 7.35 -3.98
N PRO A 20 -12.23 8.13 -2.88
CA PRO A 20 -11.89 9.55 -2.89
C PRO A 20 -10.37 9.74 -3.09
N ARG A 21 -9.98 10.90 -3.64
CA ARG A 21 -8.57 11.29 -3.84
C ARG A 21 -8.21 12.47 -2.94
N ASN A 22 -8.51 12.36 -1.65
CA ASN A 22 -8.10 13.38 -0.68
C ASN A 22 -6.57 13.40 -0.60
N PHE A 23 -5.99 14.56 -0.36
CA PHE A 23 -4.53 14.76 -0.30
C PHE A 23 -3.78 14.36 -1.58
N LEU A 24 -4.44 14.44 -2.74
CA LEU A 24 -3.84 14.04 -4.02
C LEU A 24 -2.55 14.80 -4.31
N LYS A 25 -2.49 16.10 -3.97
CA LYS A 25 -1.29 16.93 -4.18
C LYS A 25 -0.08 16.39 -3.42
N GLU A 26 -0.26 16.08 -2.15
CA GLU A 26 0.76 15.53 -1.26
C GLU A 26 1.21 14.14 -1.74
N ILE A 27 0.24 13.32 -2.16
CA ILE A 27 0.50 11.97 -2.72
C ILE A 27 1.28 12.09 -4.02
N SER A 28 0.85 12.92 -4.97
CA SER A 28 1.54 13.09 -6.26
C SER A 28 2.99 13.57 -6.09
N LEU A 29 3.22 14.50 -5.16
CA LEU A 29 4.57 14.99 -4.89
C LEU A 29 5.47 13.89 -4.33
N ALA A 30 4.97 13.14 -3.36
CA ALA A 30 5.71 12.05 -2.72
C ALA A 30 5.93 10.87 -3.70
N SER A 31 4.93 10.50 -4.47
CA SER A 31 5.00 9.45 -5.48
C SER A 31 6.08 9.75 -6.52
N LYS A 32 6.11 10.99 -7.01
CA LYS A 32 7.14 11.46 -7.94
C LYS A 32 8.54 11.49 -7.31
N GLU A 33 8.67 11.90 -6.05
CA GLU A 33 9.96 11.97 -5.34
C GLU A 33 10.59 10.59 -5.15
N PHE A 34 9.78 9.56 -4.88
CA PHE A 34 10.28 8.24 -4.50
C PHE A 34 10.07 7.15 -5.55
N ASP A 35 9.58 7.52 -6.74
CA ASP A 35 9.32 6.59 -7.85
C ASP A 35 8.33 5.49 -7.45
N VAL A 36 7.14 5.91 -7.03
CA VAL A 36 6.01 5.06 -6.65
C VAL A 36 4.77 5.53 -7.40
N GLU A 37 3.96 4.61 -7.89
CA GLU A 37 2.73 4.96 -8.59
C GLU A 37 1.71 5.62 -7.64
N GLU A 38 1.02 6.67 -8.10
CA GLU A 38 0.04 7.40 -7.29
C GLU A 38 -1.11 6.49 -6.82
N TYR A 39 -1.56 5.59 -7.68
CA TYR A 39 -2.65 4.67 -7.36
C TYR A 39 -2.27 3.65 -6.28
N ASP A 40 -0.99 3.29 -6.15
CA ASP A 40 -0.51 2.42 -5.07
C ASP A 40 -0.61 3.14 -3.72
N MET A 41 -0.15 4.39 -3.68
CA MET A 41 -0.25 5.19 -2.45
C MET A 41 -1.68 5.55 -2.10
N LEU A 42 -2.54 5.82 -3.08
CA LEU A 42 -3.97 6.01 -2.86
C LEU A 42 -4.60 4.75 -2.26
N GLY A 43 -4.27 3.58 -2.80
CA GLY A 43 -4.74 2.28 -2.30
C GLY A 43 -4.26 1.97 -0.89
N LEU A 44 -2.99 2.25 -0.60
CA LEU A 44 -2.38 2.10 0.71
C LEU A 44 -3.04 3.04 1.74
N ILE A 45 -3.08 4.34 1.49
CA ILE A 45 -3.65 5.34 2.41
C ILE A 45 -5.14 5.09 2.67
N ARG A 46 -5.88 4.70 1.62
CA ARG A 46 -7.29 4.30 1.79
C ARG A 46 -7.42 3.12 2.75
N THR A 47 -6.55 2.13 2.65
CA THR A 47 -6.58 0.93 3.49
C THR A 47 -6.14 1.22 4.92
N GLU A 48 -5.16 2.09 5.11
CA GLU A 48 -4.59 2.44 6.42
C GLU A 48 -5.50 3.36 7.24
N SER A 49 -5.96 4.46 6.67
CA SER A 49 -6.64 5.51 7.41
C SER A 49 -7.99 5.94 6.84
N PHE A 50 -8.34 5.44 5.66
CA PHE A 50 -9.45 6.00 4.88
C PHE A 50 -9.36 7.53 4.72
N PHE A 51 -8.13 8.03 4.52
CA PHE A 51 -7.78 9.45 4.40
C PHE A 51 -8.07 10.29 5.66
N ASN A 52 -8.11 9.68 6.84
CA ASN A 52 -8.20 10.42 8.09
C ASN A 52 -6.79 10.77 8.59
N PRO A 53 -6.37 12.06 8.58
CA PRO A 53 -4.99 12.45 8.90
C PRO A 53 -4.64 12.37 10.39
N ILE A 54 -5.64 12.27 11.26
CA ILE A 54 -5.44 12.30 12.73
C ILE A 54 -5.76 10.95 13.37
N VAL A 55 -6.05 9.90 12.58
CA VAL A 55 -6.38 8.59 13.13
C VAL A 55 -5.16 7.94 13.77
N GLU A 56 -5.38 7.36 14.94
CA GLU A 56 -4.41 6.53 15.65
C GLU A 56 -4.97 5.13 15.82
N SER A 57 -4.18 4.12 15.52
CA SER A 57 -4.54 2.72 15.73
C SER A 57 -4.35 2.31 17.18
N SER A 58 -4.96 1.20 17.59
CA SER A 58 -4.75 0.61 18.94
C SER A 58 -3.30 0.21 19.22
N LYS A 59 -2.46 0.14 18.19
CA LYS A 59 -1.03 -0.17 18.29
C LYS A 59 -0.14 1.08 18.23
N GLY A 60 -0.73 2.30 18.16
CA GLY A 60 -0.01 3.57 18.11
C GLY A 60 0.53 3.94 16.72
N ALA A 61 -0.01 3.37 15.64
CA ALA A 61 0.29 3.84 14.29
C ALA A 61 -0.57 5.07 13.99
N MET A 62 0.02 6.10 13.37
CA MET A 62 -0.60 7.43 13.23
C MET A 62 -0.63 7.95 11.80
N GLY A 63 -1.67 8.75 11.53
CA GLY A 63 -1.81 9.57 10.34
C GLY A 63 -2.27 8.80 9.09
N LEU A 64 -2.17 9.46 7.93
CA LEU A 64 -2.65 8.95 6.65
C LEU A 64 -2.06 7.60 6.28
N SER A 65 -0.74 7.45 6.46
CA SER A 65 0.03 6.26 6.12
C SER A 65 0.21 5.30 7.30
N GLN A 66 -0.44 5.56 8.45
CA GLN A 66 -0.40 4.74 9.66
C GLN A 66 1.03 4.30 10.04
N LEU A 67 1.93 5.28 10.16
CA LEU A 67 3.31 5.00 10.55
C LEU A 67 3.42 4.81 12.07
N MET A 68 4.13 3.76 12.48
CA MET A 68 4.62 3.66 13.85
C MET A 68 5.64 4.77 14.12
N TYR A 69 5.60 5.36 15.30
CA TYR A 69 6.47 6.50 15.65
C TYR A 69 7.96 6.21 15.40
N THR A 70 8.43 5.01 15.74
CA THR A 70 9.82 4.58 15.48
C THR A 70 10.16 4.56 13.98
N THR A 71 9.24 4.08 13.14
CA THR A 71 9.42 4.08 11.67
C THR A 71 9.43 5.50 11.12
N PHE A 72 8.55 6.35 11.64
CA PHE A 72 8.47 7.76 11.28
C PHE A 72 9.81 8.47 11.57
N GLU A 73 10.35 8.34 12.79
CA GLU A 73 11.62 8.93 13.20
C GLU A 73 12.81 8.43 12.36
N GLU A 74 12.85 7.11 12.09
CA GLU A 74 13.88 6.54 11.21
C GLU A 74 13.83 7.12 9.79
N CYS A 75 12.65 7.27 9.22
CA CYS A 75 12.45 7.84 7.89
C CYS A 75 12.79 9.34 7.88
N ALA A 76 12.35 10.10 8.87
CA ALA A 76 12.64 11.51 9.02
C ALA A 76 14.15 11.77 9.12
N THR A 77 14.85 10.99 9.93
CA THR A 77 16.31 11.06 10.07
C THR A 77 17.02 10.80 8.74
N LYS A 78 16.59 9.77 7.98
CA LYS A 78 17.19 9.45 6.67
C LYS A 78 16.98 10.56 5.65
N LEU A 79 15.83 11.23 5.69
CA LEU A 79 15.51 12.37 4.83
C LEU A 79 16.00 13.72 5.41
N LYS A 80 16.68 13.71 6.57
CA LYS A 80 17.21 14.90 7.24
C LYS A 80 16.17 15.98 7.48
N LEU A 81 14.95 15.57 7.89
CA LEU A 81 13.89 16.51 8.21
C LEU A 81 14.11 17.11 9.59
N GLU A 82 13.94 18.43 9.69
CA GLU A 82 13.98 19.17 10.94
C GLU A 82 12.57 19.28 11.51
N ASN A 83 12.40 18.87 12.78
CA ASN A 83 11.14 18.96 13.53
C ASN A 83 9.91 18.42 12.76
N PRO A 84 9.95 17.18 12.22
CA PRO A 84 8.82 16.63 11.49
C PRO A 84 7.62 16.38 12.41
N ASN A 85 6.41 16.60 11.90
CA ASN A 85 5.17 16.31 12.61
C ASN A 85 4.45 15.12 11.97
N ILE A 86 4.23 14.04 12.74
CA ILE A 86 3.60 12.81 12.24
C ILE A 86 2.13 12.99 11.85
N THR A 87 1.45 13.99 12.40
CA THR A 87 0.05 14.31 12.07
C THR A 87 -0.09 15.34 10.95
N ASP A 88 1.03 15.94 10.49
CA ASP A 88 1.01 16.77 9.29
C ASP A 88 0.83 15.89 8.04
N PRO A 89 -0.23 16.12 7.24
CA PRO A 89 -0.53 15.27 6.09
C PRO A 89 0.61 15.15 5.08
N ALA A 90 1.27 16.28 4.75
CA ALA A 90 2.35 16.29 3.77
C ALA A 90 3.56 15.49 4.26
N THR A 91 3.93 15.67 5.52
CA THR A 91 5.04 14.94 6.17
C THR A 91 4.72 13.45 6.28
N ASN A 92 3.51 13.11 6.74
CA ASN A 92 3.10 11.71 6.93
C ASN A 92 3.05 10.94 5.60
N VAL A 93 2.45 11.52 4.56
CA VAL A 93 2.40 10.93 3.22
C VAL A 93 3.81 10.77 2.66
N ARG A 94 4.65 11.82 2.73
CA ARG A 94 6.02 11.78 2.21
C ARG A 94 6.85 10.67 2.87
N LEU A 95 6.78 10.54 4.20
CA LEU A 95 7.52 9.51 4.93
C LEU A 95 6.93 8.11 4.73
N GLY A 96 5.60 7.99 4.59
CA GLY A 96 4.94 6.72 4.26
C GLY A 96 5.33 6.21 2.87
N THR A 97 5.34 7.09 1.87
CA THR A 97 5.79 6.77 0.50
C THR A 97 7.27 6.39 0.47
N PHE A 98 8.12 7.15 1.17
CA PHE A 98 9.54 6.81 1.32
C PHE A 98 9.74 5.44 1.96
N TYR A 99 8.99 5.13 3.02
CA TYR A 99 9.05 3.82 3.69
C TYR A 99 8.64 2.69 2.75
N TYR A 100 7.52 2.86 2.03
CA TYR A 100 7.03 1.88 1.06
C TYR A 100 8.05 1.64 -0.07
N SER A 101 8.54 2.69 -0.73
CA SER A 101 9.58 2.60 -1.77
C SER A 101 10.83 1.86 -1.29
N ASN A 102 11.29 2.13 -0.06
CA ASN A 102 12.42 1.42 0.51
C ASN A 102 12.14 -0.07 0.75
N LEU A 103 10.92 -0.43 1.12
CA LEU A 103 10.53 -1.83 1.29
C LEU A 103 10.51 -2.54 -0.06
N VAL A 104 9.96 -1.93 -1.11
CA VAL A 104 9.96 -2.47 -2.48
C VAL A 104 11.40 -2.76 -2.92
N LYS A 105 12.28 -1.76 -2.86
CA LYS A 105 13.70 -1.90 -3.24
C LYS A 105 14.44 -2.99 -2.45
N ARG A 106 14.15 -3.15 -1.16
CA ARG A 106 14.79 -4.14 -0.26
C ARG A 106 14.22 -5.55 -0.38
N LEU A 107 13.08 -5.72 -1.05
CA LEU A 107 12.36 -6.99 -1.22
C LEU A 107 12.24 -7.37 -2.69
N ASN A 108 13.34 -7.19 -3.44
CA ASN A 108 13.52 -7.60 -4.84
C ASN A 108 12.54 -6.93 -5.81
N ASN A 109 12.16 -5.68 -5.55
CA ASN A 109 11.17 -4.91 -6.31
C ASN A 109 9.79 -5.61 -6.38
N SER A 110 9.39 -6.23 -5.26
CA SER A 110 8.08 -6.88 -5.14
C SER A 110 7.15 -6.06 -4.26
N ASP A 111 6.08 -5.52 -4.87
CA ASP A 111 5.07 -4.73 -4.17
C ASP A 111 4.34 -5.56 -3.13
N ILE A 112 3.93 -6.78 -3.47
CA ILE A 112 3.23 -7.64 -2.52
C ILE A 112 4.06 -7.96 -1.28
N LEU A 113 5.37 -8.21 -1.44
CA LEU A 113 6.26 -8.42 -0.29
C LEU A 113 6.46 -7.14 0.52
N ALA A 114 6.52 -5.99 -0.15
CA ALA A 114 6.60 -4.69 0.50
C ALA A 114 5.33 -4.38 1.30
N LEU A 115 4.15 -4.67 0.77
CA LEU A 115 2.87 -4.53 1.48
C LEU A 115 2.81 -5.43 2.71
N PHE A 116 3.26 -6.68 2.62
CA PHE A 116 3.35 -7.55 3.80
C PHE A 116 4.32 -7.02 4.83
N ALA A 117 5.46 -6.47 4.38
CA ALA A 117 6.46 -5.87 5.28
C ALA A 117 5.96 -4.56 5.90
N TYR A 118 5.17 -3.79 5.18
CA TYR A 118 4.53 -2.58 5.69
C TYR A 118 3.61 -2.91 6.87
N ASN A 119 2.74 -3.91 6.71
CA ASN A 119 1.77 -4.33 7.74
C ASN A 119 2.40 -5.16 8.88
N ALA A 120 3.19 -6.19 8.55
CA ALA A 120 3.70 -7.16 9.54
C ALA A 120 5.12 -6.85 10.03
N GLY A 121 5.82 -5.95 9.37
CA GLY A 121 7.23 -5.63 9.60
C GLY A 121 8.20 -6.47 8.74
N PRO A 122 9.28 -5.84 8.24
CA PRO A 122 10.22 -6.47 7.29
C PRO A 122 10.96 -7.67 7.86
N THR A 123 11.18 -7.72 9.18
CA THR A 123 11.83 -8.86 9.85
C THR A 123 11.00 -10.14 9.74
N LYS A 124 9.69 -10.04 9.89
CA LYS A 124 8.80 -11.20 9.75
C LYS A 124 8.78 -11.70 8.31
N VAL A 125 8.64 -10.81 7.33
CA VAL A 125 8.63 -11.19 5.91
C VAL A 125 9.94 -11.87 5.53
N ARG A 126 11.10 -11.33 5.93
CA ARG A 126 12.40 -11.98 5.69
C ARG A 126 12.50 -13.36 6.33
N ARG A 127 11.90 -13.55 7.51
CA ARG A 127 11.83 -14.88 8.15
C ARG A 127 10.99 -15.83 7.32
N TRP A 128 9.82 -15.37 6.83
CA TRP A 128 8.95 -16.19 5.97
C TRP A 128 9.66 -16.60 4.68
N LEU A 129 10.39 -15.68 4.04
CA LEU A 129 11.17 -15.96 2.83
C LEU A 129 12.27 -17.02 3.07
N LYS A 130 12.82 -17.11 4.27
CA LYS A 130 13.89 -18.06 4.63
C LYS A 130 13.38 -19.44 5.07
N THR A 131 12.11 -19.54 5.50
CA THR A 131 11.58 -20.80 6.03
C THR A 131 10.79 -21.55 4.95
N SER A 132 11.31 -22.75 4.58
CA SER A 132 10.64 -23.66 3.65
C SER A 132 9.22 -24.10 4.10
N LYS A 133 8.92 -24.02 5.41
CA LYS A 133 7.62 -24.37 5.98
C LYS A 133 6.48 -23.41 5.64
N VAL A 134 6.78 -22.19 5.19
CA VAL A 134 5.79 -21.15 4.92
C VAL A 134 5.47 -21.02 3.42
N GLY A 135 6.13 -21.81 2.57
CA GLY A 135 5.88 -21.78 1.13
C GLY A 135 6.46 -20.56 0.38
N LEU A 136 6.90 -19.52 1.09
CA LEU A 136 7.48 -18.32 0.44
C LEU A 136 8.82 -18.62 -0.27
N GLY A 137 9.55 -19.66 0.14
CA GLY A 137 10.72 -20.17 -0.60
C GLY A 137 10.34 -20.79 -1.95
N LEU A 138 9.07 -21.16 -2.14
CA LEU A 138 8.49 -21.68 -3.40
C LEU A 138 7.79 -20.57 -4.19
N TYR A 139 7.83 -19.34 -3.75
CA TYR A 139 7.16 -18.17 -4.34
C TYR A 139 7.31 -18.10 -5.87
N LYS A 140 8.51 -18.35 -6.40
CA LYS A 140 8.79 -18.30 -7.85
C LYS A 140 7.99 -19.31 -8.68
N ASN A 141 7.40 -20.31 -8.04
CA ASN A 141 6.73 -21.43 -8.70
C ASN A 141 5.24 -21.52 -8.37
N LEU A 142 4.71 -20.63 -7.53
CA LEU A 142 3.29 -20.59 -7.18
C LEU A 142 2.56 -19.55 -8.04
N PRO A 143 1.36 -19.87 -8.56
CA PRO A 143 0.45 -18.83 -9.04
C PRO A 143 0.20 -17.78 -7.96
N SER A 144 0.02 -16.53 -8.38
CA SER A 144 -0.06 -15.37 -7.48
C SER A 144 -1.19 -15.49 -6.45
N ASP A 145 -2.33 -16.04 -6.84
CA ASP A 145 -3.47 -16.28 -5.97
C ASP A 145 -3.16 -17.32 -4.87
N LEU A 146 -2.45 -18.40 -5.21
CA LEU A 146 -2.01 -19.40 -4.25
C LEU A 146 -0.91 -18.86 -3.33
N PHE A 147 -0.03 -17.99 -3.85
CA PHE A 147 0.99 -17.35 -3.03
C PHE A 147 0.39 -16.56 -1.86
N LEU A 148 -0.67 -15.78 -2.10
CA LEU A 148 -1.38 -15.05 -1.05
C LEU A 148 -1.86 -15.96 0.08
N GLU A 149 -2.32 -17.18 -0.25
CA GLU A 149 -2.81 -18.13 0.75
C GLU A 149 -1.70 -18.71 1.64
N THR A 150 -0.44 -18.63 1.23
CA THR A 150 0.71 -19.12 2.02
C THR A 150 1.10 -18.19 3.16
N ILE A 151 0.61 -16.94 3.18
CA ILE A 151 0.95 -15.97 4.22
C ILE A 151 0.35 -16.42 5.56
N PRO A 152 1.17 -16.63 6.62
CA PRO A 152 0.72 -17.26 7.84
C PRO A 152 -0.18 -16.37 8.72
N ILE A 153 -0.15 -15.05 8.51
CA ILE A 153 -0.94 -14.08 9.26
C ILE A 153 -2.13 -13.62 8.40
N SER A 154 -3.33 -14.01 8.79
CA SER A 154 -4.56 -13.66 8.05
C SER A 154 -4.79 -12.15 7.93
N GLU A 155 -4.44 -11.36 8.95
CA GLU A 155 -4.50 -9.89 8.90
C GLU A 155 -3.63 -9.36 7.75
N THR A 156 -2.38 -9.81 7.65
CA THR A 156 -1.43 -9.39 6.61
C THR A 156 -1.86 -9.85 5.22
N ARG A 157 -2.39 -11.07 5.10
CA ARG A 157 -2.98 -11.58 3.85
C ARG A 157 -4.11 -10.68 3.34
N ASN A 158 -5.05 -10.38 4.23
CA ASN A 158 -6.19 -9.53 3.91
C ASN A 158 -5.77 -8.08 3.63
N TYR A 159 -4.73 -7.59 4.32
CA TYR A 159 -4.16 -6.28 4.08
C TYR A 159 -3.63 -6.17 2.64
N GLY A 160 -2.76 -7.08 2.22
CA GLY A 160 -2.22 -7.10 0.86
C GLY A 160 -3.33 -7.11 -0.20
N ARG A 161 -4.34 -7.99 -0.05
CA ARG A 161 -5.50 -8.02 -0.96
C ARG A 161 -6.24 -6.70 -1.04
N LYS A 162 -6.50 -6.05 0.10
CA LYS A 162 -7.22 -4.77 0.15
C LYS A 162 -6.45 -3.65 -0.53
N VAL A 163 -5.14 -3.58 -0.31
CA VAL A 163 -4.31 -2.54 -0.94
C VAL A 163 -4.25 -2.75 -2.45
N ILE A 164 -3.92 -3.96 -2.93
CA ILE A 164 -3.86 -4.27 -4.37
C ILE A 164 -5.22 -4.01 -5.05
N GLN A 165 -6.31 -4.49 -4.46
CA GLN A 165 -7.65 -4.22 -4.99
C GLN A 165 -7.94 -2.72 -5.06
N SER A 166 -7.56 -1.97 -4.03
CA SER A 166 -7.78 -0.52 -4.00
C SER A 166 -6.92 0.19 -5.04
N ALA A 167 -5.64 -0.15 -5.17
CA ALA A 167 -4.73 0.40 -6.17
C ALA A 167 -5.25 0.15 -7.59
N ALA A 168 -5.64 -1.10 -7.90
CA ALA A 168 -6.21 -1.46 -9.19
C ALA A 168 -7.49 -0.67 -9.53
N LEU A 169 -8.36 -0.44 -8.53
CA LEU A 169 -9.56 0.37 -8.72
C LEU A 169 -9.25 1.87 -8.90
N TYR A 170 -8.28 2.42 -8.18
CA TYR A 170 -7.79 3.78 -8.42
C TYR A 170 -7.19 3.92 -9.82
N ALA A 171 -6.35 2.98 -10.24
CA ALA A 171 -5.72 2.95 -11.55
C ALA A 171 -6.78 2.93 -12.68
N TRP A 172 -7.81 2.11 -12.54
CA TRP A 172 -8.92 2.06 -13.48
C TRP A 172 -9.76 3.35 -13.49
N LEU A 173 -10.13 3.86 -12.30
CA LEU A 173 -11.02 5.01 -12.20
C LEU A 173 -10.39 6.32 -12.71
N TYR A 174 -9.10 6.52 -12.49
CA TYR A 174 -8.49 7.83 -12.62
C TYR A 174 -7.27 7.89 -13.55
N TYR A 175 -6.70 6.73 -13.90
CA TYR A 175 -5.48 6.66 -14.73
C TYR A 175 -5.68 5.82 -16.00
N GLU A 176 -6.93 5.39 -16.29
CA GLU A 176 -7.30 4.63 -17.48
C GLU A 176 -6.50 3.31 -17.67
N GLN A 177 -6.00 2.76 -16.57
CA GLN A 177 -5.26 1.51 -16.55
C GLN A 177 -6.21 0.31 -16.46
N ASN A 178 -5.80 -0.83 -17.00
CA ASN A 178 -6.53 -2.08 -16.83
C ASN A 178 -6.29 -2.64 -15.41
N PRO A 179 -7.32 -2.83 -14.59
CA PRO A 179 -7.15 -3.31 -13.22
C PRO A 179 -6.51 -4.71 -13.12
N CYS A 180 -6.68 -5.56 -14.13
CA CYS A 180 -6.05 -6.88 -14.15
C CYS A 180 -4.53 -6.78 -14.32
N ASP A 181 -4.06 -5.82 -15.13
CA ASP A 181 -2.63 -5.61 -15.34
C ASP A 181 -1.98 -5.10 -14.05
N ILE A 182 -2.60 -4.14 -13.36
CA ILE A 182 -2.12 -3.64 -12.07
C ILE A 182 -2.05 -4.77 -11.02
N VAL A 183 -3.08 -5.62 -10.93
CA VAL A 183 -3.04 -6.77 -10.02
C VAL A 183 -1.85 -7.70 -10.34
N ASN A 184 -1.59 -7.96 -11.63
CA ASN A 184 -0.48 -8.83 -12.05
C ASN A 184 0.89 -8.19 -11.78
N GLU A 185 1.03 -6.89 -11.94
CA GLU A 185 2.27 -6.14 -11.67
C GLU A 185 2.61 -6.11 -10.18
N MET A 186 1.61 -5.89 -9.32
CA MET A 186 1.80 -5.82 -7.87
C MET A 186 1.98 -7.19 -7.21
N MET A 187 1.60 -8.29 -7.88
CA MET A 187 1.68 -9.65 -7.36
C MET A 187 2.99 -10.34 -7.69
#